data_1d801f79e4af81ff558e0a6f05941772
#
_entry.id   1d801f79e4af81ff558e0a6f05941772
#
_cell.length_a   1.000
_cell.length_b   1.000
_cell.length_c   1.000
_cell.angle_alpha   90.00
_cell.angle_beta   90.00
_cell.angle_gamma   90.00
#
_symmetry.space_group_name_H-M   'P 1'
#
loop_
_entity.id
_entity.type
_entity.pdbx_description
1 polymer ?
#
loop_
_entity_poly.entity_id
_entity_poly.type
_entity_poly.pdbx_seq_one_letter_code
_entity_poly.pdbx_strand_id
1 'polypeptide(L)'
;QNTFCSPGFELFVAGRSGTGALDDARRVCAFVYGNLGSLTQIVPTLDTHQALQIFHRVLLVDPEGRHPEPFTLVSAADVAEGRWRIDAPAASGLGLDPDYAEEHLRYYTETLEQGGKYNLTVWPFHAMLGGIGYALVSALEEALFFHSVARRAPLDFQPKGDNPLTEHYSMLGPEVEVDLEGEPLGKRNQPLIERLLQYDAVVIAGEAKSHCVAWTIADLL
;
A
#
# COMPACT_ATOMS: atom_id res chain seq x y z
N GLN A 1 -7.15 1.56 8.02
CA GLN A 1 -7.75 0.24 7.81
C GLN A 1 -7.49 -0.68 9.00
N ASN A 2 -8.38 -1.65 9.24
CA ASN A 2 -8.22 -2.60 10.35
C ASN A 2 -6.93 -3.39 10.28
N THR A 3 -6.48 -3.76 9.07
CA THR A 3 -5.25 -4.54 8.86
C THR A 3 -4.01 -3.92 9.53
N PHE A 4 -3.95 -2.58 9.62
CA PHE A 4 -2.83 -1.84 10.23
C PHE A 4 -3.13 -1.35 11.65
N CYS A 5 -4.41 -1.09 11.94
CA CYS A 5 -4.81 -0.36 13.13
C CYS A 5 -5.49 -1.21 14.21
N SER A 6 -5.84 -2.47 13.91
CA SER A 6 -6.54 -3.32 14.88
C SER A 6 -5.66 -4.48 15.34
N PRO A 7 -5.54 -4.72 16.67
CA PRO A 7 -4.80 -5.86 17.19
C PRO A 7 -5.34 -7.19 16.64
N GLY A 8 -4.43 -8.12 16.35
CA GLY A 8 -4.77 -9.44 15.82
C GLY A 8 -4.79 -9.52 14.29
N PHE A 9 -4.62 -8.41 13.60
CA PHE A 9 -4.37 -8.41 12.15
C PHE A 9 -2.88 -8.49 11.82
N GLU A 10 -2.55 -8.96 10.63
CA GLU A 10 -1.23 -9.39 10.22
C GLU A 10 -0.20 -8.27 10.21
N LEU A 11 -0.62 -7.03 9.93
CA LEU A 11 0.26 -5.85 9.88
C LEU A 11 -0.09 -4.80 10.94
N PHE A 12 -0.67 -5.22 12.06
CA PHE A 12 -0.96 -4.29 13.17
C PHE A 12 0.30 -3.53 13.61
N VAL A 13 0.25 -2.20 13.49
CA VAL A 13 1.36 -1.31 13.86
C VAL A 13 1.33 -1.02 15.36
N ALA A 14 1.89 -1.94 16.14
CA ALA A 14 1.91 -1.84 17.60
C ALA A 14 2.78 -0.67 18.10
N GLY A 15 3.84 -0.29 17.36
CA GLY A 15 4.79 0.71 17.79
C GLY A 15 5.51 0.32 19.08
N ARG A 16 6.19 1.28 19.73
CA ARG A 16 6.89 1.04 21.02
C ARG A 16 5.93 0.84 22.21
N SER A 17 4.73 1.40 22.13
CA SER A 17 3.73 1.30 23.20
C SER A 17 2.98 -0.02 23.20
N GLY A 18 3.03 -0.80 22.12
CA GLY A 18 2.14 -1.95 21.88
C GLY A 18 0.75 -1.55 21.37
N THR A 19 0.41 -0.26 21.35
CA THR A 19 -0.89 0.28 20.95
C THR A 19 -0.79 1.41 19.92
N GLY A 20 0.37 1.57 19.28
CA GLY A 20 0.72 2.72 18.45
C GLY A 20 -0.37 3.17 17.49
N ALA A 21 -0.83 2.27 16.61
CA ALA A 21 -1.86 2.58 15.64
C ALA A 21 -3.25 2.85 16.25
N LEU A 22 -3.58 2.20 17.38
CA LEU A 22 -4.81 2.52 18.12
C LEU A 22 -4.77 3.94 18.69
N ASP A 23 -3.65 4.32 19.25
CA ASP A 23 -3.46 5.65 19.83
C ASP A 23 -3.42 6.71 18.73
N ASP A 24 -2.90 6.36 17.56
CA ASP A 24 -2.92 7.23 16.39
C ASP A 24 -4.35 7.40 15.85
N ALA A 25 -5.09 6.33 15.67
CA ALA A 25 -6.49 6.38 15.25
C ALA A 25 -7.32 7.27 16.20
N ARG A 26 -7.10 7.18 17.53
CA ARG A 26 -7.73 8.07 18.51
C ARG A 26 -7.37 9.53 18.31
N ARG A 27 -6.08 9.83 18.06
CA ARG A 27 -5.62 11.20 17.78
C ARG A 27 -6.23 11.75 16.51
N VAL A 28 -6.29 10.94 15.45
CA VAL A 28 -6.92 11.34 14.18
C VAL A 28 -8.41 11.62 14.37
N CYS A 29 -9.15 10.76 15.06
CA CYS A 29 -10.56 11.01 15.38
C CYS A 29 -10.73 12.30 16.20
N ALA A 30 -9.93 12.49 17.25
CA ALA A 30 -9.98 13.71 18.07
C ALA A 30 -9.65 14.96 17.24
N PHE A 31 -8.69 14.88 16.34
CA PHE A 31 -8.35 15.96 15.42
C PHE A 31 -9.52 16.29 14.47
N VAL A 32 -10.15 15.28 13.88
CA VAL A 32 -11.30 15.47 12.99
C VAL A 32 -12.46 16.13 13.73
N TYR A 33 -12.85 15.59 14.89
CA TYR A 33 -13.95 16.17 15.68
C TYR A 33 -13.64 17.58 16.20
N GLY A 34 -12.41 17.82 16.63
CA GLY A 34 -11.98 19.14 17.11
C GLY A 34 -11.90 20.20 16.02
N ASN A 35 -11.83 19.80 14.75
CA ASN A 35 -11.64 20.69 13.62
C ASN A 35 -12.73 20.58 12.55
N LEU A 36 -13.90 20.03 12.87
CA LEU A 36 -15.01 19.87 11.91
C LEU A 36 -15.33 21.15 11.15
N GLY A 37 -15.25 22.31 11.81
CA GLY A 37 -15.52 23.62 11.19
C GLY A 37 -14.44 24.09 10.21
N SER A 38 -13.21 23.60 10.33
CA SER A 38 -12.05 24.10 9.59
C SER A 38 -11.59 23.13 8.49
N LEU A 39 -11.83 21.83 8.65
CA LEU A 39 -11.46 20.83 7.65
C LEU A 39 -12.35 20.98 6.42
N THR A 40 -11.77 21.32 5.28
CA THR A 40 -12.50 21.48 4.02
C THR A 40 -12.89 20.13 3.43
N GLN A 41 -11.95 19.20 3.36
CA GLN A 41 -12.14 17.87 2.80
C GLN A 41 -11.28 16.83 3.53
N ILE A 42 -11.75 15.60 3.56
CA ILE A 42 -10.95 14.45 4.00
C ILE A 42 -10.90 13.45 2.84
N VAL A 43 -9.68 12.98 2.56
CA VAL A 43 -9.39 12.01 1.51
C VAL A 43 -8.86 10.73 2.17
N PRO A 44 -9.70 9.74 2.42
CA PRO A 44 -9.26 8.45 2.94
C PRO A 44 -8.54 7.66 1.86
N THR A 45 -7.36 7.12 2.16
CA THR A 45 -6.61 6.24 1.25
C THR A 45 -6.69 4.80 1.74
N LEU A 46 -6.83 3.87 0.82
CA LEU A 46 -7.04 2.46 1.13
C LEU A 46 -6.08 1.58 0.35
N ASP A 47 -5.23 0.83 1.05
CA ASP A 47 -4.57 -0.31 0.43
C ASP A 47 -5.63 -1.30 -0.05
N THR A 48 -5.47 -1.77 -1.28
CA THR A 48 -6.46 -2.59 -1.96
C THR A 48 -5.76 -3.75 -2.62
N HIS A 49 -5.70 -4.89 -1.92
CA HIS A 49 -4.91 -6.03 -2.35
C HIS A 49 -5.76 -7.23 -2.72
N GLN A 50 -5.20 -8.06 -3.59
CA GLN A 50 -5.69 -9.37 -3.96
C GLN A 50 -4.65 -10.43 -3.62
N ALA A 51 -5.00 -11.72 -3.69
CA ALA A 51 -4.10 -12.78 -3.27
C ALA A 51 -2.83 -12.87 -4.14
N LEU A 52 -2.96 -12.70 -5.45
CA LEU A 52 -1.85 -12.83 -6.39
C LEU A 52 -1.27 -11.43 -6.68
N GLN A 53 -0.24 -11.06 -5.91
CA GLN A 53 0.52 -9.82 -6.11
C GLN A 53 2.01 -10.08 -5.87
N ILE A 54 2.88 -9.34 -6.56
CA ILE A 54 4.33 -9.56 -6.61
C ILE A 54 4.99 -9.57 -5.21
N PHE A 55 4.39 -8.88 -4.26
CA PHE A 55 4.84 -8.82 -2.87
C PHE A 55 4.15 -9.84 -1.95
N HIS A 56 3.32 -10.74 -2.47
CA HIS A 56 2.74 -11.82 -1.69
C HIS A 56 3.47 -13.15 -1.94
N ARG A 57 3.65 -13.92 -0.87
CA ARG A 57 4.42 -15.16 -0.87
C ARG A 57 4.01 -16.16 -1.96
N VAL A 58 2.72 -16.19 -2.32
CA VAL A 58 2.17 -17.16 -3.29
C VAL A 58 2.67 -16.95 -4.71
N LEU A 59 3.23 -15.78 -5.02
CA LEU A 59 3.78 -15.50 -6.36
C LEU A 59 5.27 -15.88 -6.46
N LEU A 60 5.92 -16.24 -5.37
CA LEU A 60 7.34 -16.54 -5.30
C LEU A 60 7.60 -17.96 -4.78
N VAL A 61 8.59 -18.62 -5.35
CA VAL A 61 9.07 -19.94 -4.90
C VAL A 61 10.60 -20.01 -4.92
N ASP A 62 11.16 -20.85 -4.04
CA ASP A 62 12.56 -21.26 -4.10
C ASP A 62 12.75 -22.45 -5.08
N PRO A 63 14.01 -22.91 -5.32
CA PRO A 63 14.28 -24.06 -6.19
C PRO A 63 13.57 -25.35 -5.79
N GLU A 64 13.21 -25.51 -4.52
CA GLU A 64 12.50 -26.66 -3.97
C GLU A 64 10.95 -26.49 -4.01
N GLY A 65 10.46 -25.37 -4.54
CA GLY A 65 9.03 -25.07 -4.65
C GLY A 65 8.39 -24.55 -3.36
N ARG A 66 9.18 -24.09 -2.40
CA ARG A 66 8.66 -23.52 -1.14
C ARG A 66 8.49 -22.02 -1.29
N HIS A 67 7.40 -21.49 -0.74
CA HIS A 67 7.15 -20.07 -0.71
C HIS A 67 7.96 -19.35 0.39
N PRO A 68 8.39 -18.10 0.18
CA PRO A 68 9.07 -17.33 1.22
C PRO A 68 8.16 -17.07 2.41
N GLU A 69 8.78 -16.90 3.58
CA GLU A 69 8.03 -16.45 4.77
C GLU A 69 7.72 -14.95 4.67
N PRO A 70 6.61 -14.49 5.29
CA PRO A 70 6.33 -13.07 5.41
C PRO A 70 7.52 -12.30 5.99
N PHE A 71 7.72 -11.08 5.48
CA PHE A 71 8.84 -10.19 5.80
C PHE A 71 10.21 -10.62 5.24
N THR A 72 10.25 -11.64 4.38
CA THR A 72 11.46 -11.94 3.60
C THR A 72 11.76 -10.75 2.68
N LEU A 73 13.00 -10.29 2.70
CA LEU A 73 13.51 -9.33 1.73
C LEU A 73 14.06 -10.10 0.53
N VAL A 74 13.63 -9.72 -0.66
CA VAL A 74 14.05 -10.31 -1.92
C VAL A 74 14.88 -9.26 -2.68
N SER A 75 16.16 -9.50 -2.83
CA SER A 75 17.05 -8.63 -3.58
C SER A 75 17.12 -9.01 -5.06
N ALA A 76 17.59 -8.09 -5.89
CA ALA A 76 17.89 -8.37 -7.30
C ALA A 76 18.92 -9.50 -7.42
N ALA A 77 19.89 -9.58 -6.51
CA ALA A 77 20.86 -10.67 -6.46
C ALA A 77 20.21 -12.02 -6.15
N ASP A 78 19.25 -12.08 -5.21
CA ASP A 78 18.51 -13.30 -4.88
C ASP A 78 17.76 -13.84 -6.11
N VAL A 79 17.17 -12.95 -6.90
CA VAL A 79 16.46 -13.32 -8.14
C VAL A 79 17.46 -13.77 -9.21
N ALA A 80 18.54 -13.02 -9.42
CA ALA A 80 19.57 -13.34 -10.41
C ALA A 80 20.25 -14.69 -10.13
N GLU A 81 20.45 -15.04 -8.85
CA GLU A 81 21.00 -16.33 -8.41
C GLU A 81 19.97 -17.47 -8.42
N GLY A 82 18.69 -17.19 -8.72
CA GLY A 82 17.60 -18.15 -8.75
C GLY A 82 17.16 -18.62 -7.36
N ARG A 83 17.49 -17.86 -6.31
CA ARG A 83 17.04 -18.17 -4.94
C ARG A 83 15.52 -17.99 -4.81
N TRP A 84 15.01 -16.96 -5.42
CA TRP A 84 13.57 -16.71 -5.57
C TRP A 84 13.21 -16.56 -7.04
N ARG A 85 12.11 -17.17 -7.44
CA ARG A 85 11.57 -17.18 -8.79
C ARG A 85 10.06 -17.02 -8.74
N ILE A 86 9.47 -16.70 -9.87
CA ILE A 86 7.99 -16.68 -10.02
C ILE A 86 7.44 -18.11 -9.87
N ASP A 87 6.36 -18.25 -9.13
CA ASP A 87 5.50 -19.44 -9.17
C ASP A 87 4.72 -19.44 -10.50
N ALA A 88 5.12 -20.30 -11.43
CA ALA A 88 4.54 -20.34 -12.76
C ALA A 88 3.02 -20.61 -12.77
N PRO A 89 2.46 -21.52 -11.93
CA PRO A 89 1.02 -21.67 -11.80
C PRO A 89 0.31 -20.37 -11.34
N ALA A 90 0.89 -19.62 -10.40
CA ALA A 90 0.32 -18.37 -9.92
C ALA A 90 0.36 -17.28 -11.00
N ALA A 91 1.46 -17.16 -11.76
CA ALA A 91 1.55 -16.25 -12.92
C ALA A 91 0.50 -16.59 -13.98
N SER A 92 0.36 -17.86 -14.32
CA SER A 92 -0.68 -18.32 -15.26
C SER A 92 -2.10 -18.01 -14.74
N GLY A 93 -2.31 -18.09 -13.42
CA GLY A 93 -3.58 -17.71 -12.78
C GLY A 93 -3.92 -16.23 -12.93
N LEU A 94 -2.91 -15.37 -13.09
CA LEU A 94 -3.06 -13.95 -13.43
C LEU A 94 -3.23 -13.70 -14.94
N GLY A 95 -3.15 -14.75 -15.77
CA GLY A 95 -3.16 -14.64 -17.23
C GLY A 95 -1.83 -14.17 -17.82
N LEU A 96 -0.76 -14.23 -17.04
CA LEU A 96 0.59 -13.87 -17.47
C LEU A 96 1.33 -15.08 -18.03
N ASP A 97 2.17 -14.83 -19.04
CA ASP A 97 3.18 -15.78 -19.44
C ASP A 97 4.22 -15.94 -18.32
N PRO A 98 4.55 -17.17 -17.86
CA PRO A 98 5.51 -17.37 -16.78
C PRO A 98 6.92 -16.84 -17.07
N ASP A 99 7.39 -16.91 -18.32
CA ASP A 99 8.70 -16.38 -18.68
C ASP A 99 8.71 -14.86 -18.62
N TYR A 100 7.65 -14.21 -19.10
CA TYR A 100 7.46 -12.76 -18.92
C TYR A 100 7.43 -12.37 -17.44
N ALA A 101 6.68 -13.11 -16.63
CA ALA A 101 6.57 -12.79 -15.19
C ALA A 101 7.92 -12.95 -14.47
N GLU A 102 8.75 -13.93 -14.86
CA GLU A 102 10.11 -14.13 -14.33
C GLU A 102 11.04 -12.98 -14.73
N GLU A 103 10.99 -12.54 -16.00
CA GLU A 103 11.75 -11.39 -16.49
C GLU A 103 11.30 -10.10 -15.78
N HIS A 104 9.98 -9.96 -15.56
CA HIS A 104 9.43 -8.83 -14.84
C HIS A 104 9.88 -8.81 -13.38
N LEU A 105 9.92 -9.94 -12.67
CA LEU A 105 10.43 -10.01 -11.30
C LEU A 105 11.87 -9.50 -11.21
N ARG A 106 12.72 -9.88 -12.16
CA ARG A 106 14.11 -9.39 -12.24
C ARG A 106 14.17 -7.89 -12.46
N TYR A 107 13.46 -7.40 -13.47
CA TYR A 107 13.35 -5.97 -13.77
C TYR A 107 12.83 -5.18 -12.56
N TYR A 108 11.78 -5.69 -11.91
CA TYR A 108 11.15 -5.05 -10.78
C TYR A 108 12.08 -4.90 -9.59
N THR A 109 12.79 -5.98 -9.21
CA THR A 109 13.73 -5.94 -8.09
C THR A 109 14.94 -5.05 -8.35
N GLU A 110 15.48 -5.06 -9.58
CA GLU A 110 16.55 -4.16 -10.00
C GLU A 110 16.10 -2.68 -9.96
N THR A 111 14.90 -2.41 -10.44
CA THR A 111 14.34 -1.04 -10.45
C THR A 111 14.08 -0.52 -9.04
N LEU A 112 13.57 -1.36 -8.14
CA LEU A 112 13.38 -0.98 -6.73
C LEU A 112 14.72 -0.62 -6.05
N GLU A 113 15.77 -1.43 -6.25
CA GLU A 113 17.07 -1.17 -5.67
C GLU A 113 17.71 0.10 -6.23
N GLN A 114 17.57 0.37 -7.53
CA GLN A 114 18.00 1.61 -8.17
C GLN A 114 17.27 2.83 -7.61
N GLY A 115 16.00 2.68 -7.27
CA GLY A 115 15.19 3.73 -6.63
C GLY A 115 15.62 4.05 -5.21
N GLY A 116 16.37 3.16 -4.55
CA GLY A 116 16.98 3.38 -3.24
C GLY A 116 16.00 3.49 -2.07
N LYS A 117 14.75 3.13 -2.26
CA LYS A 117 13.73 3.16 -1.19
C LYS A 117 13.75 1.87 -0.38
N TYR A 118 13.35 0.76 -0.98
CA TYR A 118 13.24 -0.55 -0.35
C TYR A 118 13.55 -1.67 -1.36
N ASN A 119 14.01 -2.82 -0.85
CA ASN A 119 13.98 -4.05 -1.61
C ASN A 119 12.55 -4.60 -1.63
N LEU A 120 12.26 -5.50 -2.56
CA LEU A 120 10.99 -6.23 -2.53
C LEU A 120 10.83 -6.93 -1.18
N THR A 121 9.79 -6.55 -0.46
CA THR A 121 9.43 -7.15 0.82
C THR A 121 8.24 -8.06 0.61
N VAL A 122 8.35 -9.31 1.05
CA VAL A 122 7.21 -10.24 1.04
C VAL A 122 6.30 -9.90 2.20
N TRP A 123 5.14 -9.34 1.89
CA TRP A 123 4.16 -8.98 2.91
C TRP A 123 3.23 -10.17 3.22
N PRO A 124 2.74 -10.29 4.46
CA PRO A 124 1.61 -11.17 4.75
C PRO A 124 0.38 -10.68 3.97
N PHE A 125 -0.61 -11.56 3.76
CA PHE A 125 -1.88 -11.13 3.17
C PHE A 125 -2.54 -10.07 4.05
N HIS A 126 -2.75 -8.90 3.51
CA HIS A 126 -3.28 -7.75 4.24
C HIS A 126 -4.14 -6.87 3.33
N ALA A 127 -5.00 -6.06 3.90
CA ALA A 127 -5.88 -5.15 3.16
C ALA A 127 -6.60 -5.82 1.97
N MET A 128 -6.97 -7.10 2.14
CA MET A 128 -7.62 -7.89 1.09
C MET A 128 -8.98 -7.29 0.76
N LEU A 129 -9.20 -6.95 -0.51
CA LEU A 129 -10.42 -6.31 -0.99
C LEU A 129 -11.67 -7.10 -0.56
N GLY A 130 -12.58 -6.40 0.09
CA GLY A 130 -13.83 -6.98 0.62
C GLY A 130 -13.69 -7.70 1.95
N GLY A 131 -12.47 -7.88 2.48
CA GLY A 131 -12.24 -8.45 3.80
C GLY A 131 -12.42 -7.44 4.93
N ILE A 132 -12.57 -7.93 6.17
CA ILE A 132 -12.70 -7.05 7.35
C ILE A 132 -11.41 -6.23 7.61
N GLY A 133 -10.24 -6.74 7.22
CA GLY A 133 -8.97 -6.00 7.28
C GLY A 133 -8.93 -4.79 6.36
N TYR A 134 -9.64 -4.85 5.23
CA TYR A 134 -9.77 -3.77 4.26
C TYR A 134 -10.58 -2.58 4.79
N ALA A 135 -11.58 -2.84 5.62
CA ALA A 135 -12.43 -1.79 6.17
C ALA A 135 -11.64 -0.82 7.05
N LEU A 136 -12.09 0.43 7.11
CA LEU A 136 -11.60 1.40 8.08
C LEU A 136 -11.89 0.94 9.52
N VAL A 137 -11.08 1.40 10.46
CA VAL A 137 -11.43 1.32 11.89
C VAL A 137 -12.74 2.06 12.11
N SER A 138 -13.71 1.42 12.79
CA SER A 138 -15.07 1.95 12.92
C SER A 138 -15.14 3.35 13.52
N ALA A 139 -14.31 3.66 14.51
CA ALA A 139 -14.27 5.00 15.11
C ALA A 139 -13.80 6.07 14.11
N LEU A 140 -12.86 5.70 13.21
CA LEU A 140 -12.41 6.62 12.17
C LEU A 140 -13.48 6.78 11.10
N GLU A 141 -14.10 5.69 10.66
CA GLU A 141 -15.21 5.73 9.71
C GLU A 141 -16.34 6.63 10.21
N GLU A 142 -16.72 6.52 11.48
CA GLU A 142 -17.71 7.39 12.12
C GLU A 142 -17.28 8.88 12.09
N ALA A 143 -16.02 9.17 12.42
CA ALA A 143 -15.53 10.55 12.39
C ALA A 143 -15.56 11.15 10.97
N LEU A 144 -15.23 10.35 9.96
CA LEU A 144 -15.31 10.75 8.55
C LEU A 144 -16.77 10.97 8.12
N PHE A 145 -17.67 10.10 8.53
CA PHE A 145 -19.11 10.26 8.28
C PHE A 145 -19.63 11.58 8.87
N PHE A 146 -19.34 11.86 10.13
CA PHE A 146 -19.76 13.11 10.76
C PHE A 146 -19.17 14.35 10.10
N HIS A 147 -17.90 14.30 9.69
CA HIS A 147 -17.30 15.37 8.90
C HIS A 147 -18.06 15.58 7.59
N SER A 148 -18.32 14.50 6.84
CA SER A 148 -19.02 14.58 5.56
C SER A 148 -20.40 15.23 5.69
N VAL A 149 -21.17 14.83 6.71
CA VAL A 149 -22.50 15.41 6.99
C VAL A 149 -22.41 16.87 7.43
N ALA A 150 -21.53 17.17 8.39
CA ALA A 150 -21.39 18.52 8.95
C ALA A 150 -20.90 19.54 7.91
N ARG A 151 -19.98 19.13 7.05
CA ARG A 151 -19.38 19.97 6.02
C ARG A 151 -20.11 19.93 4.69
N ARG A 152 -21.04 18.97 4.50
CA ARG A 152 -21.66 18.66 3.20
C ARG A 152 -20.60 18.40 2.12
N ALA A 153 -19.50 17.77 2.53
CA ALA A 153 -18.36 17.42 1.69
C ALA A 153 -18.33 15.91 1.50
N PRO A 154 -18.46 15.39 0.29
CA PRO A 154 -18.39 13.96 0.04
C PRO A 154 -16.99 13.45 0.41
N LEU A 155 -16.93 12.24 0.96
CA LEU A 155 -15.66 11.54 1.14
C LEU A 155 -15.14 11.10 -0.23
N ASP A 156 -13.85 11.31 -0.43
CA ASP A 156 -13.16 10.92 -1.66
C ASP A 156 -12.20 9.78 -1.35
N PHE A 157 -12.71 8.56 -1.33
CA PHE A 157 -11.91 7.36 -1.09
C PHE A 157 -10.96 7.10 -2.27
N GLN A 158 -9.69 6.95 -1.97
CA GLN A 158 -8.63 6.69 -2.92
C GLN A 158 -8.03 5.29 -2.68
N PRO A 159 -8.46 4.26 -3.42
CA PRO A 159 -7.82 2.96 -3.38
C PRO A 159 -6.46 2.99 -4.08
N LYS A 160 -5.51 2.18 -3.61
CA LYS A 160 -4.19 2.00 -4.20
C LYS A 160 -3.72 0.56 -4.07
N GLY A 161 -2.79 0.12 -4.93
CA GLY A 161 -2.15 -1.19 -4.81
C GLY A 161 -2.93 -2.35 -5.42
N ASP A 162 -3.79 -2.09 -6.37
CA ASP A 162 -4.59 -3.09 -7.08
C ASP A 162 -3.86 -3.78 -8.24
N ASN A 163 -2.75 -3.19 -8.75
CA ASN A 163 -1.94 -3.85 -9.77
C ASN A 163 -1.14 -5.01 -9.17
N PRO A 164 -1.20 -6.23 -9.76
CA PRO A 164 -0.49 -7.38 -9.23
C PRO A 164 1.03 -7.33 -9.41
N LEU A 165 1.55 -6.48 -10.28
CA LEU A 165 2.96 -6.46 -10.70
C LEU A 165 3.78 -5.32 -10.08
N THR A 166 3.19 -4.51 -9.21
CA THR A 166 3.90 -3.43 -8.52
C THR A 166 3.32 -3.15 -7.14
N GLU A 167 4.14 -2.72 -6.22
CA GLU A 167 3.74 -2.24 -4.90
C GLU A 167 3.38 -0.75 -4.96
N HIS A 168 2.51 -0.31 -4.05
CA HIS A 168 2.08 1.07 -3.92
C HIS A 168 2.21 1.52 -2.46
N TYR A 169 3.36 2.07 -2.07
CA TYR A 169 3.45 2.70 -0.75
C TYR A 169 2.83 4.09 -0.78
N SER A 170 3.31 4.95 -1.68
CA SER A 170 2.72 6.28 -1.86
C SER A 170 1.28 6.20 -2.39
N MET A 171 0.42 7.10 -1.92
CA MET A 171 -0.90 7.28 -2.53
C MET A 171 -0.82 7.92 -3.93
N LEU A 172 0.30 8.55 -4.24
CA LEU A 172 0.44 9.38 -5.44
C LEU A 172 1.03 8.63 -6.64
N GLY A 173 1.59 7.44 -6.44
CA GLY A 173 2.12 6.62 -7.53
C GLY A 173 2.66 5.26 -7.07
N PRO A 174 2.81 4.29 -7.98
CA PRO A 174 3.41 2.99 -7.69
C PRO A 174 4.92 3.11 -7.48
N GLU A 175 5.51 2.10 -6.86
CA GLU A 175 6.95 2.03 -6.64
C GLU A 175 7.73 1.84 -7.96
N VAL A 176 7.14 1.12 -8.91
CA VAL A 176 7.63 0.98 -10.29
C VAL A 176 6.48 1.35 -11.22
N GLU A 177 6.67 2.39 -12.03
CA GLU A 177 5.60 3.00 -12.83
C GLU A 177 5.34 2.26 -14.14
N VAL A 178 6.34 1.57 -14.68
CA VAL A 178 6.25 0.85 -15.96
C VAL A 178 6.83 -0.55 -15.81
N ASP A 179 6.37 -1.46 -16.64
CA ASP A 179 6.94 -2.81 -16.72
C ASP A 179 8.21 -2.86 -17.61
N LEU A 180 8.74 -4.06 -17.82
CA LEU A 180 9.94 -4.28 -18.63
C LEU A 180 9.76 -3.90 -20.11
N GLU A 181 8.52 -3.81 -20.59
CA GLU A 181 8.18 -3.41 -21.96
C GLU A 181 7.87 -1.91 -22.08
N GLY A 182 7.86 -1.21 -20.94
CA GLY A 182 7.54 0.21 -20.84
C GLY A 182 6.03 0.49 -20.75
N GLU A 183 5.20 -0.56 -20.55
CA GLU A 183 3.77 -0.40 -20.37
C GLU A 183 3.46 0.05 -18.93
N PRO A 184 2.46 0.92 -18.72
CA PRO A 184 2.16 1.45 -17.41
C PRO A 184 1.66 0.37 -16.43
N LEU A 185 2.35 0.19 -15.30
CA LEU A 185 1.88 -0.59 -14.15
C LEU A 185 0.95 0.23 -13.23
N GLY A 186 1.00 1.53 -13.36
CA GLY A 186 0.14 2.47 -12.66
C GLY A 186 0.45 3.89 -13.12
N LYS A 187 -0.37 4.82 -12.71
CA LYS A 187 -0.18 6.23 -13.05
C LYS A 187 -0.06 7.05 -11.77
N ARG A 188 0.79 8.06 -11.81
CA ARG A 188 0.75 9.08 -10.75
C ARG A 188 -0.65 9.66 -10.66
N ASN A 189 -1.15 9.80 -9.45
CA ASN A 189 -2.48 10.36 -9.19
C ASN A 189 -2.43 11.89 -9.34
N GLN A 190 -2.13 12.33 -10.56
CA GLN A 190 -1.98 13.74 -10.89
C GLN A 190 -3.22 14.57 -10.52
N PRO A 191 -4.47 14.08 -10.74
CA PRO A 191 -5.67 14.83 -10.31
C PRO A 191 -5.72 15.06 -8.78
N LEU A 192 -5.28 14.08 -7.99
CA LEU A 192 -5.21 14.24 -6.53
C LEU A 192 -4.12 15.24 -6.14
N ILE A 193 -2.92 15.16 -6.75
CA ILE A 193 -1.82 16.09 -6.52
C ILE A 193 -2.28 17.53 -6.79
N GLU A 194 -2.83 17.78 -7.96
CA GLU A 194 -3.30 19.11 -8.35
C GLU A 194 -4.38 19.66 -7.41
N ARG A 195 -5.25 18.79 -6.91
CA ARG A 195 -6.27 19.17 -5.95
C ARG A 195 -5.68 19.47 -4.57
N LEU A 196 -4.73 18.64 -4.08
CA LEU A 196 -4.08 18.86 -2.79
C LEU A 196 -3.31 20.17 -2.77
N LEU A 197 -2.69 20.56 -3.88
CA LEU A 197 -1.97 21.83 -4.02
C LEU A 197 -2.87 23.09 -4.01
N GLN A 198 -4.19 22.93 -4.07
CA GLN A 198 -5.12 24.04 -3.99
C GLN A 198 -5.51 24.42 -2.55
N TYR A 199 -5.15 23.59 -1.57
CA TYR A 199 -5.45 23.86 -0.16
C TYR A 199 -4.35 24.67 0.51
N ASP A 200 -4.71 25.54 1.46
CA ASP A 200 -3.75 26.32 2.26
C ASP A 200 -2.86 25.41 3.12
N ALA A 201 -3.37 24.26 3.52
CA ALA A 201 -2.64 23.26 4.32
C ALA A 201 -3.16 21.86 4.04
N VAL A 202 -2.24 20.90 3.96
CA VAL A 202 -2.52 19.47 3.85
C VAL A 202 -1.98 18.77 5.09
N VAL A 203 -2.84 18.05 5.80
CA VAL A 203 -2.48 17.23 6.95
C VAL A 203 -2.51 15.77 6.51
N ILE A 204 -1.37 15.07 6.63
CA ILE A 204 -1.25 13.66 6.32
C ILE A 204 -1.12 12.88 7.62
N ALA A 205 -1.96 11.89 7.83
CA ALA A 205 -1.99 11.05 9.01
C ALA A 205 -2.30 9.60 8.65
N GLY A 206 -1.87 8.64 9.45
CA GLY A 206 -2.17 7.21 9.28
C GLY A 206 -0.95 6.30 9.41
N GLU A 207 -1.08 5.11 8.86
CA GLU A 207 -0.11 4.01 8.99
C GLU A 207 0.37 3.50 7.63
N ALA A 208 1.64 3.05 7.52
CA ALA A 208 2.65 3.22 8.54
C ALA A 208 3.50 4.46 8.22
N LYS A 209 3.97 5.15 9.28
CA LYS A 209 4.82 6.34 9.15
C LYS A 209 6.05 6.12 8.27
N SER A 210 6.67 4.94 8.36
CA SER A 210 7.89 4.59 7.62
C SER A 210 7.67 4.30 6.13
N HIS A 211 6.46 3.98 5.71
CA HIS A 211 6.11 3.56 4.36
C HIS A 211 5.09 4.52 3.73
N CYS A 212 3.81 4.18 3.77
CA CYS A 212 2.78 4.92 3.03
C CYS A 212 2.73 6.40 3.36
N VAL A 213 2.85 6.78 4.64
CA VAL A 213 2.84 8.19 5.07
C VAL A 213 4.09 8.90 4.58
N ALA A 214 5.28 8.32 4.82
CA ALA A 214 6.55 8.94 4.43
C ALA A 214 6.64 9.16 2.92
N TRP A 215 6.29 8.14 2.13
CA TRP A 215 6.43 8.23 0.67
C TRP A 215 5.35 9.10 0.03
N THR A 216 4.13 9.12 0.58
CA THR A 216 3.11 10.09 0.13
C THR A 216 3.56 11.53 0.38
N ILE A 217 4.21 11.81 1.53
CA ILE A 217 4.77 13.13 1.82
C ILE A 217 5.92 13.44 0.86
N ALA A 218 6.84 12.49 0.66
CA ALA A 218 8.00 12.69 -0.22
C ALA A 218 7.60 12.96 -1.68
N ASP A 219 6.57 12.28 -2.15
CA ASP A 219 6.08 12.47 -3.53
C ASP A 219 5.26 13.75 -3.71
N LEU A 220 4.78 14.36 -2.61
CA LEU A 220 4.05 15.63 -2.64
C LEU A 220 4.98 16.84 -2.60
N LEU A 221 6.21 16.70 -2.07
CA LEU A 221 7.21 17.77 -1.92
C LEU A 221 8.08 17.92 -3.16
#